data_29af2f64f86e3ec891bdc220d60553b9
#
_entry.id   29af2f64f86e3ec891bdc220d60553b9
#
_cell.length_a   1.000
_cell.length_b   1.000
_cell.length_c   1.000
_cell.angle_alpha   90.00
_cell.angle_beta   90.00
_cell.angle_gamma   90.00
#
_symmetry.space_group_name_H-M   'P 1'
#
loop_
_entity.id
_entity.type
_entity.pdbx_description
1 polymer ?
#
loop_
_entity_poly.entity_id
_entity_poly.type
_entity_poly.pdbx_seq_one_letter_code
_entity_poly.pdbx_strand_id
1 'polypeptide(L)'
;MLFIGTFFICLFIFMMQFLWRYVDELVGKGLEMSVMAQFFFYSALTLVPVSLPLAVLLASLITFGNFGERYELLAMKAAGISLLKIMRPLAFFVCGLVGVSFYFQNVVGPIAQAKLGTLILSMKQKSPELDIPEGVFYSEIKDYNLKVAKKNRKTGMLYDVLIYSMKDGFEKARIIYADSGRLEMTADKQHLWLHLYSGDLFENLKAQSMKSENVPYRREEFREKHSIIEFNSDFNMVDGEIMGKQSSAKDMAQLQSSIDSMTVVGDSIGRQYYREVAEGNFRPSYGLTKEDTVKIEKADIHEYNVDSLYEVASLTQKQKVLSSAVSRAENVANDLGFKKFTMENNDYSIRKHKTEWHKKITISLSCLLFFFIGAP
;
A
#
# COMPACT_ATOMS: atom_id res chain seq x y z
N MET A 1 12.51 -1.20 39.54
CA MET A 1 12.73 -2.61 39.12
C MET A 1 11.49 -3.23 38.47
N LEU A 2 10.31 -3.17 39.10
CA LEU A 2 9.07 -3.80 38.65
C LEU A 2 8.65 -3.32 37.24
N PHE A 3 8.64 -2.00 36.98
CA PHE A 3 8.31 -1.42 35.68
C PHE A 3 9.23 -1.94 34.55
N ILE A 4 10.53 -2.04 34.81
CA ILE A 4 11.51 -2.52 33.80
C ILE A 4 11.19 -3.99 33.44
N GLY A 5 10.91 -4.82 34.46
CA GLY A 5 10.54 -6.22 34.23
C GLY A 5 9.25 -6.37 33.42
N THR A 6 8.18 -5.64 33.79
CA THR A 6 6.92 -5.65 33.04
C THR A 6 7.07 -5.12 31.62
N PHE A 7 7.93 -4.10 31.41
CA PHE A 7 8.22 -3.55 30.10
C PHE A 7 8.88 -4.58 29.17
N PHE A 8 9.90 -5.28 29.63
CA PHE A 8 10.53 -6.32 28.82
C PHE A 8 9.60 -7.50 28.53
N ILE A 9 8.75 -7.88 29.47
CA ILE A 9 7.75 -8.94 29.25
C ILE A 9 6.77 -8.49 28.15
N CYS A 10 6.22 -7.28 28.23
CA CYS A 10 5.31 -6.74 27.23
C CYS A 10 5.99 -6.63 25.85
N LEU A 11 7.22 -6.09 25.81
CA LEU A 11 8.00 -5.97 24.59
C LEU A 11 8.24 -7.35 23.95
N PHE A 12 8.59 -8.35 24.76
CA PHE A 12 8.79 -9.72 24.28
C PHE A 12 7.52 -10.32 23.68
N ILE A 13 6.37 -10.14 24.34
CA ILE A 13 5.07 -10.63 23.84
C ILE A 13 4.73 -9.98 22.48
N PHE A 14 4.87 -8.65 22.38
CA PHE A 14 4.62 -7.95 21.12
C PHE A 14 5.65 -8.33 20.04
N MET A 15 6.91 -8.56 20.42
CA MET A 15 7.94 -9.04 19.50
C MET A 15 7.58 -10.43 18.95
N MET A 16 7.14 -11.36 19.80
CA MET A 16 6.71 -12.69 19.37
C MET A 16 5.50 -12.62 18.42
N GLN A 17 4.51 -11.77 18.73
CA GLN A 17 3.38 -11.53 17.85
C GLN A 17 3.80 -10.93 16.51
N PHE A 18 4.74 -10.01 16.52
CA PHE A 18 5.29 -9.38 15.32
C PHE A 18 6.06 -10.40 14.46
N LEU A 19 6.91 -11.22 15.09
CA LEU A 19 7.69 -12.26 14.40
C LEU A 19 6.79 -13.29 13.72
N TRP A 20 5.69 -13.67 14.37
CA TRP A 20 4.74 -14.62 13.79
C TRP A 20 4.15 -14.11 12.47
N ARG A 21 3.99 -12.80 12.33
CA ARG A 21 3.51 -12.18 11.07
C ARG A 21 4.53 -12.30 9.92
N TYR A 22 5.82 -12.32 10.23
CA TYR A 22 6.91 -12.30 9.23
C TYR A 22 7.70 -13.61 9.20
N VAL A 23 7.15 -14.68 9.74
CA VAL A 23 7.84 -15.97 9.79
C VAL A 23 8.16 -16.52 8.39
N ASP A 24 7.27 -16.31 7.43
CA ASP A 24 7.45 -16.75 6.05
C ASP A 24 8.58 -15.99 5.33
N GLU A 25 8.81 -14.74 5.70
CA GLU A 25 9.92 -13.94 5.16
C GLU A 25 11.26 -14.26 5.83
N LEU A 26 11.25 -14.77 7.06
CA LEU A 26 12.45 -15.05 7.83
C LEU A 26 12.96 -16.47 7.63
N VAL A 27 12.06 -17.45 7.48
CA VAL A 27 12.40 -18.87 7.43
C VAL A 27 12.59 -19.32 5.97
N GLY A 28 13.66 -20.05 5.70
CA GLY A 28 13.90 -20.68 4.40
C GLY A 28 14.63 -19.82 3.36
N LYS A 29 14.82 -18.53 3.59
CA LYS A 29 15.46 -17.60 2.62
C LYS A 29 17.00 -17.49 2.77
N GLY A 30 17.64 -18.25 3.65
CA GLY A 30 19.09 -18.20 3.84
C GLY A 30 19.60 -16.78 4.14
N LEU A 31 18.91 -16.05 5.02
CA LEU A 31 19.27 -14.69 5.41
C LEU A 31 20.52 -14.71 6.29
N GLU A 32 21.38 -13.72 6.10
CA GLU A 32 22.54 -13.52 6.97
C GLU A 32 22.10 -13.17 8.40
N MET A 33 22.86 -13.64 9.39
CA MET A 33 22.58 -13.37 10.81
C MET A 33 22.58 -11.85 11.10
N SER A 34 23.40 -11.08 10.40
CA SER A 34 23.45 -9.62 10.49
C SER A 34 22.13 -8.96 10.11
N VAL A 35 21.50 -9.44 9.03
CA VAL A 35 20.21 -8.93 8.52
C VAL A 35 19.09 -9.28 9.50
N MET A 36 19.10 -10.51 10.03
CA MET A 36 18.16 -10.92 11.06
C MET A 36 18.30 -10.08 12.34
N ALA A 37 19.52 -9.85 12.81
CA ALA A 37 19.75 -9.00 13.98
C ALA A 37 19.25 -7.56 13.78
N GLN A 38 19.48 -6.98 12.60
CA GLN A 38 18.93 -5.66 12.24
C GLN A 38 17.40 -5.66 12.21
N PHE A 39 16.79 -6.69 11.64
CA PHE A 39 15.33 -6.83 11.62
C PHE A 39 14.75 -6.87 13.05
N PHE A 40 15.32 -7.69 13.94
CA PHE A 40 14.90 -7.76 15.34
C PHE A 40 15.08 -6.42 16.06
N PHE A 41 16.20 -5.74 15.83
CA PHE A 41 16.52 -4.46 16.45
C PHE A 41 15.54 -3.37 16.03
N TYR A 42 15.28 -3.19 14.73
CA TYR A 42 14.34 -2.18 14.26
C TYR A 42 12.88 -2.52 14.60
N SER A 43 12.54 -3.81 14.64
CA SER A 43 11.24 -4.27 15.11
C SER A 43 11.02 -3.91 16.58
N ALA A 44 12.01 -4.17 17.43
CA ALA A 44 11.95 -3.81 18.85
C ALA A 44 11.75 -2.31 19.03
N LEU A 45 12.54 -1.47 18.34
CA LEU A 45 12.41 -0.01 18.41
C LEU A 45 11.01 0.48 18.01
N THR A 46 10.42 -0.15 17.01
CA THR A 46 9.05 0.18 16.54
C THR A 46 7.98 -0.21 17.57
N LEU A 47 8.22 -1.27 18.35
CA LEU A 47 7.28 -1.79 19.34
C LEU A 47 7.38 -1.10 20.71
N VAL A 48 8.48 -0.40 21.00
CA VAL A 48 8.68 0.33 22.28
C VAL A 48 7.50 1.23 22.63
N PRO A 49 7.03 2.14 21.75
CA PRO A 49 5.94 3.07 22.12
C PRO A 49 4.61 2.36 22.45
N VAL A 50 4.35 1.22 21.81
CA VAL A 50 3.13 0.45 22.00
C VAL A 50 3.20 -0.39 23.28
N SER A 51 4.38 -0.89 23.65
CA SER A 51 4.58 -1.69 24.86
C SER A 51 4.61 -0.85 26.13
N LEU A 52 5.01 0.43 26.07
CA LEU A 52 5.09 1.31 27.25
C LEU A 52 3.77 1.48 27.98
N PRO A 53 2.63 1.82 27.36
CA PRO A 53 1.36 1.98 28.07
C PRO A 53 0.92 0.70 28.79
N LEU A 54 1.07 -0.46 28.15
CA LEU A 54 0.71 -1.74 28.75
C LEU A 54 1.63 -2.10 29.92
N ALA A 55 2.92 -1.83 29.79
CA ALA A 55 3.89 -2.02 30.87
C ALA A 55 3.59 -1.13 32.08
N VAL A 56 3.18 0.12 31.85
CA VAL A 56 2.74 1.04 32.91
C VAL A 56 1.48 0.51 33.60
N LEU A 57 0.50 0.03 32.83
CA LEU A 57 -0.71 -0.59 33.39
C LEU A 57 -0.38 -1.76 34.30
N LEU A 58 0.39 -2.72 33.81
CA LEU A 58 0.77 -3.90 34.58
C LEU A 58 1.61 -3.54 35.80
N ALA A 59 2.58 -2.64 35.66
CA ALA A 59 3.41 -2.18 36.76
C ALA A 59 2.58 -1.47 37.84
N SER A 60 1.60 -0.64 37.47
CA SER A 60 0.73 0.04 38.41
C SER A 60 -0.18 -0.95 39.14
N LEU A 61 -0.83 -1.88 38.41
CA LEU A 61 -1.66 -2.92 38.99
C LEU A 61 -0.90 -3.77 40.02
N ILE A 62 0.30 -4.23 39.68
CA ILE A 62 1.12 -5.03 40.60
C ILE A 62 1.56 -4.18 41.81
N THR A 63 1.94 -2.93 41.60
CA THR A 63 2.41 -2.04 42.68
C THR A 63 1.28 -1.75 43.67
N PHE A 64 0.12 -1.34 43.20
CA PHE A 64 -1.02 -1.03 44.06
C PHE A 64 -1.67 -2.30 44.63
N GLY A 65 -1.66 -3.41 43.88
CA GLY A 65 -2.06 -4.72 44.35
C GLY A 65 -1.22 -5.17 45.57
N ASN A 66 0.13 -5.06 45.45
CA ASN A 66 1.03 -5.38 46.58
C ASN A 66 0.81 -4.46 47.77
N PHE A 67 0.54 -3.14 47.57
CA PHE A 67 0.19 -2.24 48.66
C PHE A 67 -1.14 -2.62 49.35
N GLY A 68 -2.10 -3.12 48.56
CA GLY A 68 -3.37 -3.63 49.13
C GLY A 68 -3.17 -4.92 49.91
N GLU A 69 -2.46 -5.90 49.35
CA GLU A 69 -2.21 -7.21 49.95
C GLU A 69 -1.43 -7.09 51.29
N ARG A 70 -0.46 -6.17 51.34
CA ARG A 70 0.34 -5.92 52.55
C ARG A 70 -0.30 -4.97 53.55
N TYR A 71 -1.53 -4.52 53.32
CA TYR A 71 -2.23 -3.53 54.12
C TYR A 71 -1.52 -2.15 54.22
N GLU A 72 -0.47 -1.90 53.43
CA GLU A 72 0.29 -0.67 53.45
C GLU A 72 -0.61 0.52 52.99
N LEU A 73 -1.42 0.29 51.98
CA LEU A 73 -2.38 1.29 51.48
C LEU A 73 -3.43 1.61 52.53
N LEU A 74 -3.92 0.62 53.27
CA LEU A 74 -4.88 0.80 54.33
C LEU A 74 -4.26 1.60 55.51
N ALA A 75 -3.02 1.26 55.92
CA ALA A 75 -2.31 1.96 56.96
C ALA A 75 -2.09 3.43 56.63
N MET A 76 -1.69 3.73 55.37
CA MET A 76 -1.51 5.12 54.90
C MET A 76 -2.84 5.89 54.88
N LYS A 77 -3.94 5.28 54.48
CA LYS A 77 -5.27 5.89 54.51
C LYS A 77 -5.75 6.11 55.96
N ALA A 78 -5.51 5.18 56.86
CA ALA A 78 -5.83 5.33 58.27
C ALA A 78 -5.03 6.48 58.96
N ALA A 79 -3.80 6.74 58.48
CA ALA A 79 -2.98 7.89 58.90
C ALA A 79 -3.43 9.21 58.24
N GLY A 80 -4.55 9.24 57.52
CA GLY A 80 -5.11 10.47 56.90
C GLY A 80 -4.43 10.89 55.57
N ILE A 81 -3.59 10.05 54.97
CA ILE A 81 -2.95 10.35 53.72
C ILE A 81 -3.90 10.06 52.56
N SER A 82 -4.22 11.05 51.75
CA SER A 82 -5.08 10.90 50.59
C SER A 82 -4.42 10.04 49.49
N LEU A 83 -5.21 9.24 48.77
CA LEU A 83 -4.74 8.39 47.69
C LEU A 83 -3.96 9.20 46.62
N LEU A 84 -4.46 10.37 46.27
CA LEU A 84 -3.78 11.27 45.30
C LEU A 84 -2.38 11.67 45.76
N LYS A 85 -2.18 11.85 47.09
CA LYS A 85 -0.85 12.16 47.62
C LYS A 85 0.10 10.99 47.52
N ILE A 86 -0.40 9.77 47.69
CA ILE A 86 0.37 8.51 47.50
C ILE A 86 0.74 8.30 46.02
N MET A 87 -0.17 8.59 45.12
CA MET A 87 0.03 8.44 43.67
C MET A 87 0.95 9.49 43.06
N ARG A 88 1.05 10.68 43.68
CA ARG A 88 1.76 11.83 43.11
C ARG A 88 3.17 11.55 42.62
N PRO A 89 4.08 10.91 43.37
CA PRO A 89 5.43 10.62 42.92
C PRO A 89 5.46 9.66 41.72
N LEU A 90 4.55 8.66 41.70
CA LEU A 90 4.44 7.73 40.58
C LEU A 90 3.87 8.42 39.33
N ALA A 91 2.91 9.33 39.48
CA ALA A 91 2.38 10.13 38.40
C ALA A 91 3.46 11.02 37.73
N PHE A 92 4.35 11.64 38.51
CA PHE A 92 5.49 12.37 37.96
C PHE A 92 6.43 11.47 37.15
N PHE A 93 6.70 10.27 37.64
CA PHE A 93 7.51 9.28 36.90
C PHE A 93 6.85 8.91 35.57
N VAL A 94 5.53 8.63 35.59
CA VAL A 94 4.77 8.31 34.38
C VAL A 94 4.71 9.49 33.42
N CYS A 95 4.60 10.75 33.88
CA CYS A 95 4.73 11.94 33.03
C CYS A 95 6.07 11.99 32.31
N GLY A 96 7.16 11.62 32.99
CA GLY A 96 8.47 11.43 32.34
C GLY A 96 8.44 10.38 31.25
N LEU A 97 7.77 9.23 31.49
CA LEU A 97 7.60 8.18 30.49
C LEU A 97 6.75 8.61 29.28
N VAL A 98 5.76 9.47 29.47
CA VAL A 98 5.00 10.08 28.35
C VAL A 98 5.93 10.85 27.43
N GLY A 99 6.85 11.64 27.99
CA GLY A 99 7.87 12.36 27.20
C GLY A 99 8.80 11.41 26.43
N VAL A 100 9.27 10.34 27.09
CA VAL A 100 10.09 9.31 26.43
C VAL A 100 9.31 8.60 25.33
N SER A 101 8.07 8.20 25.60
CA SER A 101 7.18 7.58 24.61
C SER A 101 6.96 8.48 23.38
N PHE A 102 6.72 9.76 23.61
CA PHE A 102 6.56 10.76 22.54
C PHE A 102 7.83 10.90 21.70
N TYR A 103 9.00 10.97 22.35
CA TYR A 103 10.28 11.03 21.64
C TYR A 103 10.48 9.79 20.75
N PHE A 104 10.25 8.58 21.29
CA PHE A 104 10.32 7.36 20.50
C PHE A 104 9.33 7.37 19.33
N GLN A 105 8.09 7.80 19.56
CA GLN A 105 7.05 7.82 18.53
C GLN A 105 7.31 8.85 17.43
N ASN A 106 7.95 9.96 17.77
CA ASN A 106 8.15 11.07 16.83
C ASN A 106 9.50 11.02 16.11
N VAL A 107 10.56 10.53 16.75
CA VAL A 107 11.92 10.56 16.21
C VAL A 107 12.42 9.16 15.87
N VAL A 108 12.46 8.28 16.85
CA VAL A 108 13.04 6.94 16.69
C VAL A 108 12.15 6.03 15.83
N GLY A 109 10.84 6.07 16.07
CA GLY A 109 9.84 5.24 15.39
C GLY A 109 9.83 5.42 13.87
N PRO A 110 9.75 6.63 13.33
CA PRO A 110 9.78 6.87 11.89
C PRO A 110 11.04 6.30 11.22
N ILE A 111 12.21 6.53 11.81
CA ILE A 111 13.49 6.02 11.30
C ILE A 111 13.51 4.49 11.34
N ALA A 112 13.07 3.90 12.45
CA ALA A 112 12.98 2.45 12.59
C ALA A 112 12.00 1.83 11.60
N GLN A 113 10.83 2.45 11.40
CA GLN A 113 9.81 2.01 10.43
C GLN A 113 10.32 2.06 8.99
N ALA A 114 11.01 3.13 8.58
CA ALA A 114 11.60 3.23 7.26
C ALA A 114 12.61 2.11 7.01
N LYS A 115 13.56 1.92 7.95
CA LYS A 115 14.59 0.88 7.84
C LYS A 115 14.01 -0.53 7.90
N LEU A 116 13.02 -0.76 8.76
CA LEU A 116 12.33 -2.04 8.84
C LEU A 116 11.57 -2.35 7.54
N GLY A 117 10.89 -1.36 6.97
CA GLY A 117 10.20 -1.49 5.68
C GLY A 117 11.17 -1.87 4.55
N THR A 118 12.32 -1.20 4.48
CA THR A 118 13.38 -1.51 3.50
C THR A 118 13.91 -2.95 3.69
N LEU A 119 14.14 -3.38 4.95
CA LEU A 119 14.59 -4.74 5.23
C LEU A 119 13.55 -5.79 4.80
N ILE A 120 12.28 -5.59 5.15
CA ILE A 120 11.19 -6.51 4.75
C ILE A 120 11.12 -6.62 3.23
N LEU A 121 11.20 -5.50 2.53
CA LEU A 121 11.17 -5.48 1.08
C LEU A 121 12.39 -6.19 0.47
N SER A 122 13.59 -5.93 1.00
CA SER A 122 14.82 -6.62 0.57
C SER A 122 14.75 -8.13 0.84
N MET A 123 14.13 -8.55 1.96
CA MET A 123 13.92 -9.98 2.25
C MET A 123 12.95 -10.63 1.27
N LYS A 124 11.91 -9.93 0.85
CA LYS A 124 10.97 -10.40 -0.19
C LYS A 124 11.67 -10.57 -1.53
N GLN A 125 12.55 -9.65 -1.88
CA GLN A 125 13.28 -9.68 -3.15
C GLN A 125 14.38 -10.75 -3.21
N LYS A 126 14.90 -11.20 -2.06
CA LYS A 126 15.99 -12.19 -2.03
C LYS A 126 15.60 -13.55 -2.64
N SER A 127 14.32 -13.88 -2.63
CA SER A 127 13.80 -15.14 -3.19
C SER A 127 12.40 -14.94 -3.79
N PRO A 128 12.28 -14.25 -4.94
CA PRO A 128 10.98 -13.96 -5.57
C PRO A 128 10.23 -15.25 -5.94
N GLU A 129 10.94 -16.34 -6.22
CA GLU A 129 10.35 -17.65 -6.45
C GLU A 129 9.57 -18.19 -5.23
N LEU A 130 9.87 -17.71 -4.03
CA LEU A 130 9.15 -18.10 -2.80
C LEU A 130 7.85 -17.29 -2.58
N ASP A 131 7.70 -16.15 -3.22
CA ASP A 131 6.53 -15.29 -3.04
C ASP A 131 5.41 -15.53 -4.08
N ILE A 132 5.63 -16.41 -5.07
CA ILE A 132 4.62 -16.78 -6.06
C ILE A 132 3.51 -17.59 -5.38
N PRO A 133 2.27 -17.09 -5.32
CA PRO A 133 1.14 -17.81 -4.72
C PRO A 133 0.69 -18.97 -5.59
N GLU A 134 0.28 -20.08 -4.96
CA GLU A 134 -0.29 -21.24 -5.68
C GLU A 134 -1.70 -20.94 -6.18
N GLY A 135 -1.99 -21.28 -7.40
CA GLY A 135 -3.33 -21.21 -8.01
C GLY A 135 -3.80 -19.80 -8.43
N VAL A 136 -3.04 -18.75 -8.15
CA VAL A 136 -3.38 -17.34 -8.44
C VAL A 136 -2.39 -16.75 -9.45
N PHE A 137 -2.83 -15.77 -10.23
CA PHE A 137 -1.94 -15.03 -11.10
C PHE A 137 -1.07 -14.05 -10.29
N TYR A 138 0.23 -14.15 -10.51
CA TYR A 138 1.25 -13.27 -9.96
C TYR A 138 1.69 -12.28 -11.04
N SER A 139 1.41 -10.99 -10.84
CA SER A 139 1.61 -9.91 -11.83
C SER A 139 2.68 -8.89 -11.38
N GLU A 140 3.49 -9.20 -10.37
CA GLU A 140 4.52 -8.27 -9.88
C GLU A 140 5.78 -8.22 -10.76
N ILE A 141 5.90 -9.17 -11.71
CA ILE A 141 6.96 -9.15 -12.71
C ILE A 141 6.46 -8.32 -13.89
N LYS A 142 7.17 -7.24 -14.21
CA LYS A 142 6.81 -6.36 -15.31
C LYS A 142 6.65 -7.13 -16.63
N ASP A 143 5.56 -6.87 -17.34
CA ASP A 143 5.22 -7.48 -18.64
C ASP A 143 4.95 -9.01 -18.61
N TYR A 144 4.93 -9.63 -17.43
CA TYR A 144 4.67 -11.06 -17.25
C TYR A 144 3.60 -11.32 -16.19
N ASN A 145 2.65 -12.19 -16.51
CA ASN A 145 1.69 -12.72 -15.56
C ASN A 145 1.94 -14.23 -15.42
N LEU A 146 2.37 -14.64 -14.25
CA LEU A 146 2.75 -16.02 -13.94
C LEU A 146 1.68 -16.67 -13.06
N LYS A 147 1.25 -17.88 -13.40
CA LYS A 147 0.39 -18.72 -12.57
C LYS A 147 1.03 -20.07 -12.38
N VAL A 148 1.06 -20.55 -11.16
CA VAL A 148 1.64 -21.84 -10.77
C VAL A 148 0.59 -22.63 -10.01
N ALA A 149 0.35 -23.87 -10.38
CA ALA A 149 -0.64 -24.70 -9.67
C ALA A 149 -0.11 -25.19 -8.32
N LYS A 150 1.16 -25.62 -8.28
CA LYS A 150 1.84 -26.11 -7.06
C LYS A 150 3.29 -25.68 -7.04
N LYS A 151 3.82 -25.49 -5.83
CA LYS A 151 5.20 -25.10 -5.59
C LYS A 151 5.85 -25.97 -4.52
N ASN A 152 7.04 -26.44 -4.78
CA ASN A 152 7.86 -27.12 -3.78
C ASN A 152 8.79 -26.13 -3.08
N ARG A 153 8.46 -25.74 -1.85
CA ARG A 153 9.23 -24.76 -1.07
C ARG A 153 10.68 -25.19 -0.75
N LYS A 154 10.98 -26.51 -0.80
CA LYS A 154 12.33 -27.02 -0.49
C LYS A 154 13.27 -26.98 -1.68
N THR A 155 12.77 -27.22 -2.88
CA THR A 155 13.55 -27.31 -4.12
C THR A 155 13.43 -26.09 -5.01
N GLY A 156 12.49 -25.16 -4.73
CA GLY A 156 12.16 -24.03 -5.59
C GLY A 156 11.44 -24.41 -6.89
N MET A 157 11.06 -25.70 -7.07
CA MET A 157 10.38 -26.16 -8.27
C MET A 157 8.92 -25.71 -8.28
N LEU A 158 8.50 -25.21 -9.43
CA LEU A 158 7.15 -24.79 -9.76
C LEU A 158 6.55 -25.85 -10.69
N TYR A 159 5.27 -26.19 -10.51
CA TYR A 159 4.55 -27.18 -11.31
C TYR A 159 3.32 -26.58 -11.95
N ASP A 160 3.00 -27.05 -13.18
CA ASP A 160 1.92 -26.51 -14.02
C ASP A 160 2.03 -24.99 -14.16
N VAL A 161 3.11 -24.56 -14.78
CA VAL A 161 3.47 -23.16 -14.92
C VAL A 161 2.83 -22.58 -16.16
N LEU A 162 2.00 -21.56 -16.00
CA LEU A 162 1.37 -20.81 -17.08
C LEU A 162 1.86 -19.36 -17.04
N ILE A 163 2.45 -18.90 -18.14
CA ILE A 163 3.02 -17.54 -18.24
C ILE A 163 2.39 -16.82 -19.42
N TYR A 164 1.86 -15.64 -19.14
CA TYR A 164 1.46 -14.68 -20.17
C TYR A 164 2.53 -13.60 -20.27
N SER A 165 3.17 -13.47 -21.42
CA SER A 165 4.11 -12.37 -21.71
C SER A 165 3.42 -11.35 -22.60
N MET A 166 3.39 -10.09 -22.14
CA MET A 166 2.81 -8.94 -22.85
C MET A 166 3.89 -7.92 -23.26
N LYS A 167 5.17 -8.33 -23.27
CA LYS A 167 6.32 -7.46 -23.55
C LYS A 167 6.18 -6.70 -24.87
N ASP A 168 5.62 -7.35 -25.90
CA ASP A 168 5.46 -6.81 -27.24
C ASP A 168 4.02 -6.29 -27.52
N GLY A 169 3.25 -6.05 -26.44
CA GLY A 169 1.86 -5.62 -26.48
C GLY A 169 0.85 -6.78 -26.56
N PHE A 170 -0.42 -6.47 -26.32
CA PHE A 170 -1.50 -7.46 -26.27
C PHE A 170 -1.69 -8.22 -27.58
N GLU A 171 -1.45 -7.58 -28.72
CA GLU A 171 -1.59 -8.21 -30.06
C GLU A 171 -0.53 -9.26 -30.35
N LYS A 172 0.62 -9.21 -29.68
CA LYS A 172 1.73 -10.17 -29.78
C LYS A 172 1.93 -10.96 -28.48
N ALA A 173 0.86 -11.14 -27.71
CA ALA A 173 0.94 -11.86 -26.46
C ALA A 173 1.47 -13.28 -26.70
N ARG A 174 2.40 -13.69 -25.82
CA ARG A 174 2.94 -15.07 -25.79
C ARG A 174 2.37 -15.78 -24.59
N ILE A 175 1.93 -17.01 -24.80
CA ILE A 175 1.45 -17.90 -23.75
C ILE A 175 2.42 -19.07 -23.68
N ILE A 176 3.01 -19.28 -22.51
CA ILE A 176 3.90 -20.41 -22.27
C ILE A 176 3.23 -21.30 -21.21
N TYR A 177 3.06 -22.55 -21.53
CA TYR A 177 2.64 -23.59 -20.61
C TYR A 177 3.79 -24.56 -20.42
N ALA A 178 4.16 -24.88 -19.18
CA ALA A 178 5.22 -25.84 -18.87
C ALA A 178 4.80 -26.75 -17.72
N ASP A 179 5.15 -28.03 -17.81
CA ASP A 179 4.88 -29.03 -16.76
C ASP A 179 5.59 -28.69 -15.45
N SER A 180 6.81 -28.17 -15.57
CA SER A 180 7.55 -27.67 -14.42
C SER A 180 8.52 -26.56 -14.81
N GLY A 181 8.97 -25.81 -13.79
CA GLY A 181 9.95 -24.76 -14.00
C GLY A 181 10.63 -24.37 -12.70
N ARG A 182 11.70 -23.58 -12.83
CA ARG A 182 12.42 -23.00 -11.72
C ARG A 182 12.76 -21.57 -12.06
N LEU A 183 12.54 -20.70 -11.11
CA LEU A 183 12.90 -19.29 -11.21
C LEU A 183 14.08 -19.02 -10.30
N GLU A 184 15.17 -18.56 -10.85
CA GLU A 184 16.39 -18.24 -10.10
C GLU A 184 16.81 -16.79 -10.36
N MET A 185 17.35 -16.14 -9.35
CA MET A 185 17.93 -14.82 -9.53
C MET A 185 19.37 -14.94 -10.04
N THR A 186 19.71 -14.15 -11.05
CA THR A 186 21.11 -14.09 -11.55
C THR A 186 22.03 -13.48 -10.50
N ALA A 187 23.34 -13.76 -10.60
CA ALA A 187 24.35 -13.28 -9.65
C ALA A 187 24.44 -11.74 -9.60
N ASP A 188 24.10 -11.05 -10.68
CA ASP A 188 24.04 -9.59 -10.80
C ASP A 188 22.79 -8.98 -10.15
N LYS A 189 21.81 -9.83 -9.76
CA LYS A 189 20.51 -9.45 -9.17
C LYS A 189 19.66 -8.51 -10.04
N GLN A 190 19.97 -8.42 -11.33
CA GLN A 190 19.24 -7.58 -12.28
C GLN A 190 18.31 -8.39 -13.19
N HIS A 191 18.43 -9.71 -13.18
CA HIS A 191 17.65 -10.60 -14.02
C HIS A 191 17.13 -11.79 -13.24
N LEU A 192 15.98 -12.30 -13.64
CA LEU A 192 15.44 -13.58 -13.21
C LEU A 192 15.67 -14.61 -14.32
N TRP A 193 16.29 -15.72 -13.96
CA TRP A 193 16.50 -16.83 -14.86
C TRP A 193 15.37 -17.83 -14.71
N LEU A 194 14.54 -17.92 -15.74
CA LEU A 194 13.42 -18.84 -15.80
C LEU A 194 13.82 -20.09 -16.56
N HIS A 195 13.89 -21.20 -15.87
CA HIS A 195 14.10 -22.53 -16.45
C HIS A 195 12.74 -23.22 -16.53
N LEU A 196 12.32 -23.63 -17.72
CA LEU A 196 11.07 -24.34 -17.97
C LEU A 196 11.38 -25.70 -18.57
N TYR A 197 10.67 -26.70 -18.10
CA TYR A 197 10.84 -28.09 -18.55
C TYR A 197 9.52 -28.61 -19.13
N SER A 198 9.60 -29.21 -20.30
CA SER A 198 8.48 -29.84 -21.02
C SER A 198 7.27 -28.93 -21.13
N GLY A 199 7.04 -28.39 -22.30
CA GLY A 199 5.91 -27.48 -22.48
C GLY A 199 5.70 -26.99 -23.90
N ASP A 200 4.70 -26.13 -24.02
CA ASP A 200 4.27 -25.47 -25.24
C ASP A 200 4.37 -23.95 -25.14
N LEU A 201 4.83 -23.31 -26.20
CA LEU A 201 4.76 -21.87 -26.38
C LEU A 201 3.80 -21.54 -27.51
N PHE A 202 2.88 -20.67 -27.26
CA PHE A 202 1.96 -20.11 -28.25
C PHE A 202 2.27 -18.61 -28.42
N GLU A 203 2.56 -18.21 -29.65
CA GLU A 203 2.87 -16.81 -29.99
C GLU A 203 1.95 -16.34 -31.11
N ASN A 204 1.34 -15.19 -30.87
CA ASN A 204 0.56 -14.51 -31.88
C ASN A 204 1.48 -13.70 -32.81
N LEU A 205 1.45 -13.96 -34.12
CA LEU A 205 2.33 -13.34 -35.13
C LEU A 205 1.69 -12.14 -35.83
N LYS A 206 0.65 -11.52 -35.29
CA LYS A 206 0.00 -10.38 -35.90
C LYS A 206 0.96 -9.21 -36.05
N ALA A 207 1.22 -8.81 -37.29
CA ALA A 207 1.94 -7.57 -37.58
C ALA A 207 0.95 -6.40 -37.56
N GLN A 208 1.41 -5.20 -37.13
CA GLN A 208 0.60 -3.97 -37.05
C GLN A 208 -0.11 -3.58 -38.38
N SER A 209 0.36 -4.09 -39.50
CA SER A 209 -0.19 -3.83 -40.84
C SER A 209 -1.22 -4.86 -41.33
N MET A 210 -1.45 -5.95 -40.60
CA MET A 210 -2.38 -7.01 -41.03
C MET A 210 -3.83 -6.65 -40.65
N LYS A 211 -4.62 -6.31 -41.67
CA LYS A 211 -6.08 -6.12 -41.57
C LYS A 211 -6.88 -7.45 -41.62
N SER A 212 -6.24 -8.60 -41.55
CA SER A 212 -6.86 -9.91 -41.70
C SER A 212 -7.53 -10.37 -40.40
N GLU A 213 -8.73 -10.95 -40.49
CA GLU A 213 -9.42 -11.60 -39.38
C GLU A 213 -8.71 -12.87 -38.91
N ASN A 214 -7.92 -13.51 -39.80
CA ASN A 214 -7.10 -14.68 -39.47
C ASN A 214 -5.70 -14.25 -39.09
N VAL A 215 -5.40 -14.32 -37.79
CA VAL A 215 -4.08 -14.02 -37.24
C VAL A 215 -3.27 -15.30 -37.19
N PRO A 216 -2.13 -15.38 -37.89
CA PRO A 216 -1.27 -16.56 -37.80
C PRO A 216 -0.67 -16.66 -36.38
N TYR A 217 -0.65 -17.87 -35.86
CA TYR A 217 0.01 -18.14 -34.58
C TYR A 217 1.11 -19.19 -34.76
N ARG A 218 2.14 -19.13 -33.92
CA ARG A 218 3.22 -20.11 -33.84
C ARG A 218 3.04 -20.94 -32.59
N ARG A 219 3.08 -22.27 -32.73
CA ARG A 219 3.21 -23.22 -31.62
C ARG A 219 4.62 -23.80 -31.64
N GLU A 220 5.28 -23.78 -30.52
CA GLU A 220 6.61 -24.34 -30.31
C GLU A 220 6.55 -25.28 -29.12
N GLU A 221 6.82 -26.56 -29.34
CA GLU A 221 6.96 -27.56 -28.28
C GLU A 221 8.43 -27.63 -27.88
N PHE A 222 8.71 -27.56 -26.57
CA PHE A 222 10.06 -27.58 -26.03
C PHE A 222 10.22 -28.59 -24.90
N ARG A 223 11.37 -29.23 -24.84
CA ARG A 223 11.76 -30.07 -23.71
C ARG A 223 12.36 -29.26 -22.58
N GLU A 224 13.14 -28.25 -22.95
CA GLU A 224 13.80 -27.36 -22.03
C GLU A 224 13.87 -25.95 -22.65
N LYS A 225 13.48 -24.94 -21.88
CA LYS A 225 13.51 -23.55 -22.32
C LYS A 225 14.05 -22.66 -21.22
N HIS A 226 15.07 -21.87 -21.58
CA HIS A 226 15.65 -20.87 -20.69
C HIS A 226 15.24 -19.49 -21.15
N SER A 227 14.74 -18.68 -20.24
CA SER A 227 14.38 -17.29 -20.52
C SER A 227 14.93 -16.40 -19.45
N ILE A 228 15.49 -15.28 -19.85
CA ILE A 228 15.95 -14.24 -18.95
C ILE A 228 14.88 -13.15 -18.93
N ILE A 229 14.36 -12.88 -17.75
CA ILE A 229 13.37 -11.84 -17.51
C ILE A 229 14.14 -10.67 -16.87
N GLU A 230 14.07 -9.51 -17.49
CA GLU A 230 14.57 -8.29 -16.88
C GLU A 230 13.78 -8.02 -15.59
N PHE A 231 14.44 -8.17 -14.49
CA PHE A 231 13.93 -7.86 -13.18
C PHE A 231 14.73 -6.69 -12.65
N ASN A 232 14.14 -5.49 -12.75
CA ASN A 232 14.82 -4.28 -12.36
C ASN A 232 14.97 -4.25 -10.83
N SER A 233 16.13 -4.75 -10.35
CA SER A 233 16.50 -4.72 -8.94
C SER A 233 17.12 -3.39 -8.49
N ASP A 234 17.08 -2.34 -9.31
CA ASP A 234 17.38 -0.96 -8.91
C ASP A 234 16.47 -0.44 -7.77
N PHE A 235 15.69 -1.33 -7.25
CA PHE A 235 14.85 -1.22 -6.06
C PHE A 235 15.63 -0.82 -4.81
N ASN A 236 16.92 -1.07 -4.69
CA ASN A 236 17.68 -0.80 -3.47
C ASN A 236 17.81 0.71 -3.13
N MET A 237 17.86 1.60 -4.11
CA MET A 237 17.92 3.06 -3.84
C MET A 237 16.54 3.73 -3.88
N VAL A 238 15.64 3.26 -4.76
CA VAL A 238 14.27 3.77 -4.89
C VAL A 238 13.42 3.36 -3.68
N ASP A 239 13.66 2.20 -3.14
CA ASP A 239 12.90 1.62 -2.02
C ASP A 239 13.07 2.39 -0.71
N GLY A 240 14.28 2.87 -0.42
CA GLY A 240 14.54 3.72 0.74
C GLY A 240 13.72 5.02 0.70
N GLU A 241 13.58 5.64 -0.48
CA GLU A 241 12.77 6.83 -0.66
C GLU A 241 11.26 6.52 -0.61
N ILE A 242 10.82 5.42 -1.20
CA ILE A 242 9.42 4.99 -1.17
C ILE A 242 8.98 4.68 0.25
N MET A 243 9.81 3.95 1.00
CA MET A 243 9.52 3.64 2.40
C MET A 243 9.53 4.89 3.29
N GLY A 244 10.42 5.86 3.03
CA GLY A 244 10.41 7.16 3.70
C GLY A 244 9.18 8.03 3.42
N LYS A 245 8.52 7.82 2.28
CA LYS A 245 7.26 8.52 1.92
C LYS A 245 6.02 7.96 2.64
N GLN A 246 6.10 6.76 3.22
CA GLN A 246 4.97 6.20 3.98
C GLN A 246 4.64 7.06 5.21
N SER A 247 3.36 7.20 5.52
CA SER A 247 2.89 7.99 6.66
C SER A 247 3.47 7.53 8.00
N SER A 248 3.71 6.23 8.18
CA SER A 248 4.29 5.66 9.39
C SER A 248 5.78 5.98 9.59
N ALA A 249 6.50 6.29 8.50
CA ALA A 249 7.92 6.61 8.48
C ALA A 249 8.21 8.12 8.59
N LYS A 250 7.18 8.96 8.82
CA LYS A 250 7.30 10.41 8.91
C LYS A 250 7.16 10.88 10.35
N ASP A 251 7.90 11.93 10.73
CA ASP A 251 7.68 12.65 11.98
C ASP A 251 6.43 13.56 11.92
N MET A 252 6.06 14.20 13.03
CA MET A 252 4.86 15.05 13.08
C MET A 252 4.94 16.26 12.15
N ALA A 253 6.11 16.88 12.00
CA ALA A 253 6.30 18.02 11.13
C ALA A 253 6.19 17.62 9.65
N GLN A 254 6.81 16.52 9.28
CA GLN A 254 6.72 15.93 7.94
C GLN A 254 5.29 15.47 7.60
N LEU A 255 4.57 14.90 8.58
CA LEU A 255 3.16 14.53 8.42
C LEU A 255 2.31 15.76 8.16
N GLN A 256 2.49 16.83 8.94
CA GLN A 256 1.74 18.07 8.76
C GLN A 256 2.01 18.68 7.39
N SER A 257 3.28 18.83 7.01
CA SER A 257 3.67 19.34 5.68
C SER A 257 3.08 18.49 4.54
N SER A 258 3.05 17.15 4.70
CA SER A 258 2.44 16.27 3.71
C SER A 258 0.92 16.43 3.63
N ILE A 259 0.23 16.60 4.76
CA ILE A 259 -1.22 16.86 4.81
C ILE A 259 -1.54 18.17 4.09
N ASP A 260 -0.79 19.23 4.40
CA ASP A 260 -0.99 20.56 3.83
C ASP A 260 -0.77 20.52 2.30
N SER A 261 0.33 19.90 1.86
CA SER A 261 0.61 19.71 0.44
C SER A 261 -0.47 18.92 -0.29
N MET A 262 -0.89 17.77 0.25
CA MET A 262 -1.95 16.94 -0.36
C MET A 262 -3.30 17.66 -0.39
N THR A 263 -3.60 18.48 0.61
CA THR A 263 -4.82 19.28 0.65
C THR A 263 -4.82 20.34 -0.45
N VAL A 264 -3.73 21.09 -0.60
CA VAL A 264 -3.60 22.11 -1.65
C VAL A 264 -3.67 21.49 -3.05
N VAL A 265 -2.98 20.35 -3.25
CA VAL A 265 -3.02 19.62 -4.52
C VAL A 265 -4.44 19.08 -4.79
N GLY A 266 -5.09 18.50 -3.80
CA GLY A 266 -6.48 18.01 -3.90
C GLY A 266 -7.46 19.11 -4.28
N ASP A 267 -7.38 20.28 -3.62
CA ASP A 267 -8.22 21.44 -3.93
C ASP A 267 -7.95 21.99 -5.35
N SER A 268 -6.70 21.96 -5.80
CA SER A 268 -6.32 22.37 -7.16
C SER A 268 -6.92 21.41 -8.21
N ILE A 269 -6.74 20.10 -8.00
CA ILE A 269 -7.30 19.06 -8.89
C ILE A 269 -8.84 19.12 -8.88
N GLY A 270 -9.46 19.29 -7.73
CA GLY A 270 -10.92 19.43 -7.60
C GLY A 270 -11.47 20.62 -8.38
N ARG A 271 -10.80 21.78 -8.30
CA ARG A 271 -11.18 22.97 -9.09
C ARG A 271 -10.96 22.77 -10.60
N GLN A 272 -9.91 22.04 -10.98
CA GLN A 272 -9.67 21.69 -12.37
C GLN A 272 -10.78 20.75 -12.88
N TYR A 273 -11.10 19.69 -12.16
CA TYR A 273 -12.16 18.75 -12.54
C TYR A 273 -13.53 19.42 -12.63
N TYR A 274 -13.83 20.33 -11.69
CA TYR A 274 -15.06 21.11 -11.76
C TYR A 274 -15.14 21.93 -13.05
N ARG A 275 -14.08 22.63 -13.43
CA ARG A 275 -14.01 23.40 -14.67
C ARG A 275 -14.16 22.51 -15.91
N GLU A 276 -13.45 21.40 -15.96
CA GLU A 276 -13.53 20.45 -17.09
C GLU A 276 -14.95 19.89 -17.25
N VAL A 277 -15.63 19.54 -16.17
CA VAL A 277 -17.01 19.06 -16.22
C VAL A 277 -17.97 20.17 -16.65
N ALA A 278 -17.82 21.36 -16.10
CA ALA A 278 -18.65 22.50 -16.43
C ALA A 278 -18.50 22.94 -17.91
N GLU A 279 -17.26 22.99 -18.41
CA GLU A 279 -16.98 23.40 -19.78
C GLU A 279 -17.23 22.28 -20.80
N GLY A 280 -16.84 21.04 -20.47
CA GLY A 280 -16.94 19.90 -21.38
C GLY A 280 -18.36 19.38 -21.59
N ASN A 281 -19.21 19.42 -20.56
CA ASN A 281 -20.56 18.87 -20.65
C ASN A 281 -21.60 19.89 -21.12
N PHE A 282 -21.40 21.18 -20.83
CA PHE A 282 -22.39 22.24 -21.12
C PHE A 282 -22.00 23.14 -22.30
N ARG A 283 -20.74 23.08 -22.76
CA ARG A 283 -20.32 23.78 -23.96
C ARG A 283 -19.80 22.74 -24.97
N PRO A 284 -20.50 22.53 -26.10
CA PRO A 284 -19.99 21.66 -27.14
C PRO A 284 -18.73 22.31 -27.74
N SER A 285 -17.58 21.79 -27.42
CA SER A 285 -16.30 22.13 -28.06
C SER A 285 -16.20 21.40 -29.41
N TYR A 286 -17.06 21.74 -30.31
CA TYR A 286 -16.74 21.50 -31.73
C TYR A 286 -15.68 22.53 -32.07
N GLY A 287 -14.43 22.10 -32.30
CA GLY A 287 -13.29 22.90 -32.77
C GLY A 287 -13.59 24.28 -33.40
N LEU A 288 -14.42 25.06 -32.73
CA LEU A 288 -14.84 26.39 -33.15
C LEU A 288 -13.62 27.30 -33.02
N THR A 289 -13.18 27.82 -34.14
CA THR A 289 -12.18 28.87 -34.14
C THR A 289 -12.77 30.14 -33.53
N LYS A 290 -11.95 31.09 -33.10
CA LYS A 290 -12.41 32.40 -32.63
C LYS A 290 -13.28 33.12 -33.66
N GLU A 291 -13.05 32.86 -34.96
CA GLU A 291 -13.88 33.40 -36.05
C GLU A 291 -15.24 32.77 -36.13
N ASP A 292 -15.39 31.49 -35.81
CA ASP A 292 -16.66 30.79 -35.76
C ASP A 292 -17.54 31.26 -34.59
N THR A 293 -16.91 31.54 -33.42
CA THR A 293 -17.61 32.11 -32.27
C THR A 293 -18.20 33.49 -32.58
N VAL A 294 -17.47 34.34 -33.29
CA VAL A 294 -17.96 35.67 -33.71
C VAL A 294 -19.07 35.56 -34.74
N LYS A 295 -19.06 34.55 -35.63
CA LYS A 295 -20.14 34.29 -36.57
C LYS A 295 -21.42 33.79 -35.88
N ILE A 296 -21.27 32.96 -34.84
CA ILE A 296 -22.42 32.46 -34.06
C ILE A 296 -23.07 33.58 -33.23
N GLU A 297 -22.27 34.49 -32.63
CA GLU A 297 -22.80 35.65 -31.91
C GLU A 297 -23.63 36.63 -32.83
N LYS A 298 -23.33 36.65 -34.13
CA LYS A 298 -24.04 37.45 -35.11
C LYS A 298 -25.16 36.70 -35.83
N ALA A 299 -25.26 35.38 -35.61
CA ALA A 299 -26.35 34.60 -36.22
C ALA A 299 -27.63 34.79 -35.42
N ASP A 300 -28.71 35.10 -36.16
CA ASP A 300 -30.05 35.14 -35.58
C ASP A 300 -30.45 33.73 -35.16
N ILE A 301 -30.40 33.47 -33.84
CA ILE A 301 -30.68 32.15 -33.28
C ILE A 301 -32.19 31.96 -33.30
N HIS A 302 -32.70 31.38 -34.36
CA HIS A 302 -34.05 30.81 -34.34
C HIS A 302 -34.06 29.64 -33.34
N GLU A 303 -34.97 29.64 -32.40
CA GLU A 303 -35.26 28.50 -31.54
C GLU A 303 -35.66 27.29 -32.40
N TYR A 304 -34.69 26.44 -32.74
CA TYR A 304 -35.01 25.17 -33.39
C TYR A 304 -35.60 24.22 -32.36
N ASN A 305 -36.85 23.80 -32.63
CA ASN A 305 -37.45 22.73 -31.83
C ASN A 305 -36.76 21.42 -32.18
N VAL A 306 -35.94 20.95 -31.22
CA VAL A 306 -35.09 19.72 -31.37
C VAL A 306 -35.99 18.50 -31.64
N ASP A 307 -37.16 18.46 -31.03
CA ASP A 307 -38.10 17.34 -31.20
C ASP A 307 -38.63 17.25 -32.64
N SER A 308 -38.91 18.39 -33.27
CA SER A 308 -39.34 18.42 -34.68
C SER A 308 -38.24 17.99 -35.66
N LEU A 309 -36.99 18.33 -35.37
CA LEU A 309 -35.83 17.85 -36.14
C LEU A 309 -35.64 16.35 -36.00
N TYR A 310 -35.85 15.83 -34.80
CA TYR A 310 -35.73 14.39 -34.54
C TYR A 310 -36.88 13.61 -35.23
N GLU A 311 -38.11 14.13 -35.26
CA GLU A 311 -39.21 13.48 -35.92
C GLU A 311 -39.03 13.34 -37.44
N VAL A 312 -38.45 14.34 -38.09
CA VAL A 312 -38.22 14.37 -39.57
C VAL A 312 -36.97 13.53 -39.96
N ALA A 313 -36.08 13.23 -39.01
CA ALA A 313 -34.87 12.48 -39.30
C ALA A 313 -35.11 11.02 -39.72
N SER A 314 -34.32 10.51 -40.68
CA SER A 314 -34.38 9.12 -41.12
C SER A 314 -34.03 8.14 -39.99
N LEU A 315 -34.48 6.89 -40.09
CA LEU A 315 -34.25 5.85 -39.08
C LEU A 315 -32.73 5.66 -38.79
N THR A 316 -31.90 5.68 -39.84
CA THR A 316 -30.46 5.58 -39.75
C THR A 316 -29.84 6.77 -39.02
N GLN A 317 -30.33 7.96 -39.24
CA GLN A 317 -29.88 9.17 -38.52
C GLN A 317 -30.30 9.13 -37.06
N LYS A 318 -31.52 8.69 -36.75
CA LYS A 318 -31.99 8.50 -35.37
C LYS A 318 -31.13 7.51 -34.62
N GLN A 319 -30.83 6.35 -35.23
CA GLN A 319 -29.90 5.34 -34.63
C GLN A 319 -28.50 5.89 -34.39
N LYS A 320 -27.95 6.66 -35.34
CA LYS A 320 -26.62 7.27 -35.21
C LYS A 320 -26.56 8.30 -34.08
N VAL A 321 -27.59 9.13 -33.98
CA VAL A 321 -27.70 10.14 -32.90
C VAL A 321 -27.81 9.44 -31.54
N LEU A 322 -28.69 8.42 -31.45
CA LEU A 322 -28.88 7.68 -30.20
C LEU A 322 -27.60 6.95 -29.77
N SER A 323 -26.94 6.22 -30.68
CA SER A 323 -25.70 5.54 -30.39
C SER A 323 -24.59 6.51 -29.98
N SER A 324 -24.48 7.66 -30.62
CA SER A 324 -23.56 8.74 -30.26
C SER A 324 -23.85 9.32 -28.89
N ALA A 325 -25.12 9.53 -28.56
CA ALA A 325 -25.55 10.02 -27.26
C ALA A 325 -25.21 9.01 -26.13
N VAL A 326 -25.50 7.72 -26.34
CA VAL A 326 -25.17 6.65 -25.41
C VAL A 326 -23.67 6.58 -25.20
N SER A 327 -22.86 6.51 -26.26
CA SER A 327 -21.41 6.50 -26.15
C SER A 327 -20.86 7.72 -25.41
N ARG A 328 -21.43 8.90 -25.66
CA ARG A 328 -21.03 10.13 -24.95
C ARG A 328 -21.38 10.06 -23.46
N ALA A 329 -22.56 9.56 -23.12
CA ALA A 329 -22.98 9.39 -21.74
C ALA A 329 -22.10 8.38 -21.00
N GLU A 330 -21.75 7.26 -21.64
CA GLU A 330 -20.81 6.25 -21.09
C GLU A 330 -19.41 6.84 -20.87
N ASN A 331 -18.90 7.60 -21.82
CA ASN A 331 -17.59 8.25 -21.68
C ASN A 331 -17.57 9.26 -20.53
N VAL A 332 -18.64 10.07 -20.39
CA VAL A 332 -18.76 11.01 -19.25
C VAL A 332 -18.87 10.26 -17.94
N ALA A 333 -19.64 9.18 -17.87
CA ALA A 333 -19.77 8.36 -16.67
C ALA A 333 -18.42 7.74 -16.25
N ASN A 334 -17.65 7.21 -17.20
CA ASN A 334 -16.33 6.65 -16.96
C ASN A 334 -15.33 7.73 -16.51
N ASP A 335 -15.33 8.90 -17.14
CA ASP A 335 -14.47 10.03 -16.75
C ASP A 335 -14.79 10.52 -15.33
N LEU A 336 -16.07 10.70 -15.01
CA LEU A 336 -16.52 11.06 -13.67
C LEU A 336 -16.14 9.98 -12.65
N GLY A 337 -16.25 8.70 -13.01
CA GLY A 337 -15.82 7.58 -12.18
C GLY A 337 -14.32 7.65 -11.85
N PHE A 338 -13.49 7.93 -12.84
CA PHE A 338 -12.04 8.10 -12.65
C PHE A 338 -11.71 9.33 -11.79
N LYS A 339 -12.35 10.46 -12.05
CA LYS A 339 -12.17 11.70 -11.27
C LYS A 339 -12.56 11.49 -9.81
N LYS A 340 -13.70 10.84 -9.56
CA LYS A 340 -14.16 10.46 -8.23
C LYS A 340 -13.13 9.57 -7.51
N PHE A 341 -12.66 8.51 -8.17
CA PHE A 341 -11.67 7.60 -7.63
C PHE A 341 -10.37 8.32 -7.23
N THR A 342 -9.90 9.25 -8.08
CA THR A 342 -8.69 10.05 -7.81
C THR A 342 -8.86 10.93 -6.57
N MET A 343 -10.01 11.60 -6.43
CA MET A 343 -10.32 12.42 -5.27
C MET A 343 -10.45 11.59 -3.99
N GLU A 344 -11.16 10.46 -4.04
CA GLU A 344 -11.32 9.55 -2.91
C GLU A 344 -9.98 8.97 -2.44
N ASN A 345 -9.06 8.66 -3.37
CA ASN A 345 -7.73 8.17 -3.05
C ASN A 345 -6.85 9.24 -2.38
N ASN A 346 -6.95 10.49 -2.86
CA ASN A 346 -6.29 11.63 -2.19
C ASN A 346 -6.82 11.84 -0.77
N ASP A 347 -8.14 11.84 -0.60
CA ASP A 347 -8.79 11.98 0.71
C ASP A 347 -8.43 10.82 1.65
N TYR A 348 -8.36 9.60 1.14
CA TYR A 348 -7.88 8.45 1.92
C TYR A 348 -6.45 8.66 2.40
N SER A 349 -5.57 9.15 1.53
CA SER A 349 -4.17 9.43 1.86
C SER A 349 -4.06 10.53 2.93
N ILE A 350 -4.84 11.61 2.82
CA ILE A 350 -4.91 12.67 3.83
C ILE A 350 -5.38 12.11 5.18
N ARG A 351 -6.47 11.33 5.20
CA ARG A 351 -6.98 10.70 6.42
C ARG A 351 -5.94 9.78 7.08
N LYS A 352 -5.22 8.99 6.28
CA LYS A 352 -4.16 8.12 6.77
C LYS A 352 -3.04 8.91 7.45
N HIS A 353 -2.59 10.03 6.86
CA HIS A 353 -1.58 10.89 7.47
C HIS A 353 -2.07 11.58 8.75
N LYS A 354 -3.32 12.07 8.76
CA LYS A 354 -3.96 12.62 9.97
C LYS A 354 -4.06 11.58 11.10
N THR A 355 -4.44 10.34 10.77
CA THR A 355 -4.49 9.25 11.75
C THR A 355 -3.12 8.99 12.38
N GLU A 356 -2.06 8.91 11.58
CA GLU A 356 -0.71 8.72 12.11
C GLU A 356 -0.23 9.91 12.94
N TRP A 357 -0.60 11.14 12.57
CA TRP A 357 -0.30 12.32 13.34
C TRP A 357 -0.94 12.27 14.75
N HIS A 358 -2.24 12.00 14.84
CA HIS A 358 -2.94 11.87 16.11
C HIS A 358 -2.45 10.68 16.93
N LYS A 359 -2.12 9.57 16.29
CA LYS A 359 -1.61 8.35 16.92
C LYS A 359 -0.34 8.62 17.74
N LYS A 360 0.56 9.49 17.26
CA LYS A 360 1.79 9.83 17.98
C LYS A 360 1.51 10.45 19.35
N ILE A 361 0.52 11.31 19.44
CA ILE A 361 0.11 11.95 20.71
C ILE A 361 -0.68 10.96 21.57
N THR A 362 -1.66 10.28 20.99
CA THR A 362 -2.58 9.40 21.71
C THR A 362 -1.87 8.23 22.38
N ILE A 363 -0.94 7.56 21.68
CA ILE A 363 -0.17 6.45 22.26
C ILE A 363 0.70 6.95 23.41
N SER A 364 1.33 8.12 23.27
CA SER A 364 2.16 8.66 24.35
C SER A 364 1.31 9.01 25.58
N LEU A 365 0.16 9.63 25.36
CA LEU A 365 -0.76 10.01 26.44
C LEU A 365 -1.43 8.81 27.11
N SER A 366 -1.58 7.70 26.39
CA SER A 366 -2.18 6.48 26.92
C SER A 366 -1.40 5.88 28.10
N CYS A 367 -0.08 6.15 28.22
CA CYS A 367 0.68 5.79 29.40
C CYS A 367 0.08 6.38 30.68
N LEU A 368 -0.32 7.65 30.62
CA LEU A 368 -0.90 8.35 31.76
C LEU A 368 -2.30 7.82 32.08
N LEU A 369 -3.12 7.59 31.05
CA LEU A 369 -4.46 7.01 31.22
C LEU A 369 -4.39 5.61 31.86
N PHE A 370 -3.52 4.75 31.37
CA PHE A 370 -3.36 3.41 31.89
C PHE A 370 -2.79 3.36 33.31
N PHE A 371 -1.94 4.33 33.66
CA PHE A 371 -1.52 4.48 35.05
C PHE A 371 -2.71 4.74 35.96
N PHE A 372 -3.60 5.68 35.61
CA PHE A 372 -4.79 5.98 36.43
C PHE A 372 -5.81 4.84 36.46
N ILE A 373 -5.87 4.02 35.42
CA ILE A 373 -6.71 2.80 35.42
C ILE A 373 -6.12 1.74 36.34
N GLY A 374 -4.81 1.60 36.35
CA GLY A 374 -4.12 0.59 37.16
C GLY A 374 -3.88 1.00 38.62
N ALA A 375 -4.16 2.25 38.98
CA ALA A 375 -4.04 2.79 40.34
C ALA A 375 -5.43 3.12 40.89
N PRO A 376 -6.10 2.23 41.59
CA PRO A 376 -7.46 2.40 42.12
C PRO A 376 -7.59 3.38 43.26
#